data_0ae72527f0f10b2c9b8134423d04379c
#
_entry.id   0ae72527f0f10b2c9b8134423d04379c
#
_cell.length_a   1.000
_cell.length_b   1.000
_cell.length_c   1.000
_cell.angle_alpha   90.00
_cell.angle_beta   90.00
_cell.angle_gamma   90.00
#
_symmetry.space_group_name_H-M   'P 1'
#
loop_
_entity.id
_entity.type
_entity.pdbx_description
1 polymer ?
#
loop_
_entity_poly.entity_id
_entity_poly.type
_entity_poly.pdbx_seq_one_letter_code
_entity_poly.pdbx_strand_id
1 'polypeptide(L)'
;MKKTLRITTLALLSAGTVSFGLISCGENKSAEETTTAQATTETTVDSTAILSDSARMGKKEGVMVDGVAMTPNRTIVQNAVQAKSVTTLVKAVQAAGLDGTLSEAGPYTVFAPTNAAFDKLPKGALAGLMKPESKEKLKGVLTYHVIAGRLLAQDLKDGQELTTVNGEKIKVSVKDGKVMINNANVETPDVISSNGVTHIIDNVLLPPAE
;
A
#
# COMPACT_ATOMS: atom_id res chain seq x y z
N MET A 1 -34.17 -34.35 -11.82
CA MET A 1 -33.26 -35.45 -11.52
C MET A 1 -32.37 -35.00 -10.36
N LYS A 2 -32.62 -35.56 -9.19
CA LYS A 2 -31.95 -35.24 -7.92
C LYS A 2 -30.70 -36.12 -7.84
N LYS A 3 -29.51 -35.51 -7.71
CA LYS A 3 -28.28 -36.25 -7.33
C LYS A 3 -27.82 -35.77 -5.97
N THR A 4 -28.09 -36.57 -4.99
CA THR A 4 -27.54 -36.54 -3.63
C THR A 4 -26.06 -36.97 -3.68
N LEU A 5 -25.15 -36.19 -3.14
CA LEU A 5 -23.77 -36.59 -2.92
C LEU A 5 -23.49 -36.67 -1.41
N ARG A 6 -23.05 -37.86 -1.02
CA ARG A 6 -22.83 -38.31 0.37
C ARG A 6 -21.54 -37.70 0.93
N ILE A 7 -21.67 -37.24 2.15
CA ILE A 7 -20.59 -36.81 3.05
C ILE A 7 -19.97 -38.06 3.65
N THR A 8 -18.67 -38.23 3.51
CA THR A 8 -17.87 -39.20 4.28
C THR A 8 -16.94 -38.42 5.21
N THR A 9 -17.28 -38.47 6.46
CA THR A 9 -16.45 -38.09 7.62
C THR A 9 -15.33 -39.11 7.78
N LEU A 10 -14.08 -38.64 7.87
CA LEU A 10 -12.99 -39.44 8.39
C LEU A 10 -12.31 -38.66 9.52
N ALA A 11 -12.54 -39.13 10.73
CA ALA A 11 -11.87 -38.72 11.94
C ALA A 11 -10.54 -39.47 12.06
N LEU A 12 -9.46 -38.77 12.40
CA LEU A 12 -8.24 -39.37 12.91
C LEU A 12 -7.74 -38.53 14.07
N LEU A 13 -7.94 -39.09 15.26
CA LEU A 13 -7.26 -38.75 16.49
C LEU A 13 -5.78 -39.17 16.43
N SER A 14 -4.86 -38.31 16.83
CA SER A 14 -3.60 -38.74 17.39
C SER A 14 -3.15 -37.80 18.49
N ALA A 15 -3.19 -38.32 19.69
CA ALA A 15 -2.60 -37.76 20.92
C ALA A 15 -1.09 -38.02 20.89
N GLY A 16 -0.32 -37.01 21.26
CA GLY A 16 1.13 -37.13 21.50
C GLY A 16 1.52 -36.22 22.64
N THR A 17 1.53 -36.80 23.82
CA THR A 17 2.14 -36.30 25.08
C THR A 17 3.65 -36.49 25.05
N VAL A 18 4.37 -35.73 25.89
CA VAL A 18 5.73 -35.88 26.42
C VAL A 18 6.55 -34.62 26.18
N SER A 19 7.24 -33.96 27.07
CA SER A 19 7.71 -34.22 28.42
C SER A 19 8.36 -32.95 28.97
N PHE A 20 8.21 -32.81 30.21
CA PHE A 20 8.87 -31.96 31.19
C PHE A 20 10.41 -31.95 31.09
N GLY A 21 11.03 -30.81 31.23
CA GLY A 21 12.46 -30.63 31.41
C GLY A 21 12.77 -29.38 32.22
N LEU A 22 12.71 -29.48 33.52
CA LEU A 22 13.26 -28.53 34.50
C LEU A 22 14.75 -28.83 34.70
N ILE A 23 15.61 -27.84 34.60
CA ILE A 23 16.96 -27.74 35.22
C ILE A 23 17.29 -26.24 35.13
N SER A 24 17.55 -25.51 36.08
CA SER A 24 18.24 -25.48 37.35
C SER A 24 18.98 -24.15 37.50
N CYS A 25 18.84 -23.59 38.66
CA CYS A 25 19.45 -22.40 39.21
C CYS A 25 20.96 -22.26 38.94
N GLY A 26 21.39 -21.02 38.81
CA GLY A 26 22.76 -20.58 38.98
C GLY A 26 22.76 -19.13 39.49
N GLU A 27 22.65 -19.02 40.82
CA GLU A 27 22.84 -17.81 41.60
C GLU A 27 24.37 -17.55 41.69
N ASN A 28 24.83 -16.36 41.38
CA ASN A 28 26.05 -15.87 41.99
C ASN A 28 26.00 -14.35 42.19
N LYS A 29 26.22 -14.03 43.43
CA LYS A 29 26.20 -12.79 44.16
C LYS A 29 27.63 -12.26 44.30
N SER A 30 27.73 -10.94 44.40
CA SER A 30 28.84 -10.15 45.01
C SER A 30 29.51 -9.22 44.01
N ALA A 31 29.31 -7.99 44.12
CA ALA A 31 29.75 -6.95 45.06
C ALA A 31 31.05 -6.26 44.60
N GLU A 32 30.96 -4.97 44.64
CA GLU A 32 31.95 -3.91 45.01
C GLU A 32 32.95 -3.44 43.96
N GLU A 33 32.72 -2.26 43.58
CA GLU A 33 33.37 -0.98 43.93
C GLU A 33 34.64 -0.61 43.15
N THR A 34 34.67 0.56 42.65
CA THR A 34 35.68 1.63 42.78
C THR A 34 36.13 2.22 41.42
N THR A 35 35.63 3.44 41.17
CA THR A 35 36.37 4.67 40.91
C THR A 35 37.23 4.86 39.63
N THR A 36 36.86 5.93 38.92
CA THR A 36 37.71 6.98 38.37
C THR A 36 38.26 6.84 36.96
N ALA A 37 37.89 7.83 36.23
CA ALA A 37 38.66 8.66 35.31
C ALA A 37 38.06 8.82 33.91
N GLN A 38 37.56 9.99 33.72
CA GLN A 38 37.44 10.79 32.49
C GLN A 38 38.43 10.42 31.40
N ALA A 39 37.87 10.20 30.21
CA ALA A 39 38.49 10.67 28.98
C ALA A 39 37.35 10.99 28.00
N THR A 40 37.08 12.27 27.89
CA THR A 40 36.42 12.92 26.77
C THR A 40 37.13 12.53 25.48
N THR A 41 36.45 11.82 24.62
CA THR A 41 36.76 11.81 23.20
C THR A 41 35.47 12.13 22.47
N GLU A 42 35.35 13.36 22.07
CA GLU A 42 34.41 13.82 21.05
C GLU A 42 34.72 13.03 19.78
N THR A 43 33.92 12.04 19.49
CA THR A 43 33.86 11.47 18.14
C THR A 43 32.72 12.17 17.44
N THR A 44 33.04 13.18 16.67
CA THR A 44 32.19 13.71 15.62
C THR A 44 31.83 12.57 14.70
N VAL A 45 30.68 11.96 14.94
CA VAL A 45 30.05 11.04 13.99
C VAL A 45 29.56 11.87 12.82
N ASP A 46 30.32 11.76 11.75
CA ASP A 46 30.00 12.25 10.43
C ASP A 46 28.58 11.73 10.05
N SER A 47 27.63 12.67 10.05
CA SER A 47 26.22 12.40 9.76
C SER A 47 25.96 12.00 8.29
N THR A 48 27.02 11.86 7.50
CA THR A 48 26.92 11.55 6.06
C THR A 48 26.93 10.04 5.77
N ALA A 49 27.33 9.19 6.72
CA ALA A 49 27.44 7.74 6.51
C ALA A 49 26.16 6.94 6.80
N ILE A 50 25.12 7.57 7.38
CA ILE A 50 23.88 6.88 7.75
C ILE A 50 22.85 6.86 6.62
N LEU A 51 23.07 7.62 5.55
CA LEU A 51 22.13 7.73 4.43
C LEU A 51 22.27 6.63 3.36
N SER A 52 23.31 5.80 3.43
CA SER A 52 23.56 4.79 2.40
C SER A 52 23.09 3.38 2.73
N ASP A 53 22.74 3.08 3.98
CA ASP A 53 22.31 1.74 4.39
C ASP A 53 20.79 1.55 4.37
N SER A 54 20.01 2.65 4.42
CA SER A 54 18.55 2.63 4.27
C SER A 54 18.06 2.26 2.88
N ALA A 55 18.93 2.33 1.88
CA ALA A 55 18.60 1.95 0.50
C ALA A 55 18.62 0.42 0.26
N ARG A 56 19.19 -0.36 1.19
CA ARG A 56 19.31 -1.83 1.07
C ARG A 56 18.29 -2.62 1.88
N MET A 57 17.74 -2.06 2.94
CA MET A 57 16.62 -2.68 3.65
C MET A 57 15.33 -2.12 3.06
N GLY A 58 14.58 -2.94 2.32
CA GLY A 58 13.37 -2.54 1.65
C GLY A 58 12.50 -1.63 2.50
N LYS A 59 12.36 -0.39 2.07
CA LYS A 59 11.54 0.73 2.55
C LYS A 59 10.63 0.42 3.75
N LYS A 60 11.20 0.28 4.93
CA LYS A 60 10.45 0.31 6.20
C LYS A 60 10.10 1.73 6.61
N GLU A 61 10.76 2.73 6.02
CA GLU A 61 10.46 4.14 6.24
C GLU A 61 9.41 4.57 5.21
N GLY A 62 8.36 5.21 5.69
CA GLY A 62 7.25 5.65 4.84
C GLY A 62 7.73 6.66 3.80
N VAL A 63 7.18 6.58 2.60
CA VAL A 63 7.40 7.58 1.56
C VAL A 63 6.78 8.90 2.02
N MET A 64 7.52 9.99 1.86
CA MET A 64 6.99 11.33 2.15
C MET A 64 6.11 11.78 0.99
N VAL A 65 4.85 12.08 1.29
CA VAL A 65 3.89 12.68 0.36
C VAL A 65 3.37 13.98 0.99
N ASP A 66 3.49 15.09 0.29
CA ASP A 66 3.07 16.42 0.78
C ASP A 66 3.66 16.81 2.17
N GLY A 67 4.86 16.34 2.48
CA GLY A 67 5.47 16.55 3.79
C GLY A 67 4.94 15.66 4.90
N VAL A 68 4.09 14.69 4.59
CA VAL A 68 3.54 13.71 5.53
C VAL A 68 4.13 12.33 5.26
N ALA A 69 4.60 11.65 6.30
CA ALA A 69 5.11 10.30 6.20
C ALA A 69 3.97 9.30 6.02
N MET A 70 3.94 8.63 4.88
CA MET A 70 3.05 7.50 4.61
C MET A 70 3.67 6.24 5.18
N THR A 71 3.03 5.65 6.18
CA THR A 71 3.62 4.53 6.91
C THR A 71 3.01 3.19 6.52
N PRO A 72 3.82 2.11 6.48
CA PRO A 72 3.32 0.77 6.14
C PRO A 72 2.38 0.18 7.21
N ASN A 73 2.28 0.81 8.38
CA ASN A 73 1.37 0.38 9.45
C ASN A 73 -0.07 0.88 9.27
N ARG A 74 -0.30 1.77 8.30
CA ARG A 74 -1.62 2.31 7.97
C ARG A 74 -2.15 1.66 6.70
N THR A 75 -3.48 1.55 6.61
CA THR A 75 -4.13 1.11 5.36
C THR A 75 -3.96 2.15 4.25
N ILE A 76 -4.24 1.75 3.01
CA ILE A 76 -4.24 2.65 1.85
C ILE A 76 -5.11 3.88 2.12
N VAL A 77 -6.32 3.68 2.64
CA VAL A 77 -7.28 4.76 2.94
C VAL A 77 -6.75 5.68 4.04
N GLN A 78 -6.18 5.11 5.10
CA GLN A 78 -5.61 5.90 6.21
C GLN A 78 -4.41 6.74 5.77
N ASN A 79 -3.57 6.23 4.89
CA ASN A 79 -2.48 7.00 4.29
C ASN A 79 -3.03 8.08 3.34
N ALA A 80 -4.00 7.75 2.50
CA ALA A 80 -4.60 8.69 1.54
C ALA A 80 -5.25 9.91 2.23
N VAL A 81 -5.91 9.69 3.38
CA VAL A 81 -6.52 10.79 4.18
C VAL A 81 -5.48 11.78 4.69
N GLN A 82 -4.24 11.35 4.91
CA GLN A 82 -3.14 12.23 5.37
C GLN A 82 -2.53 13.04 4.22
N ALA A 83 -2.65 12.58 2.97
CA ALA A 83 -2.07 13.22 1.81
C ALA A 83 -2.98 14.36 1.30
N LYS A 84 -2.46 15.58 1.28
CA LYS A 84 -3.19 16.77 0.82
C LYS A 84 -3.42 16.76 -0.68
N SER A 85 -2.54 16.11 -1.44
CA SER A 85 -2.61 16.02 -2.91
C SER A 85 -3.72 15.12 -3.43
N VAL A 86 -4.30 14.23 -2.61
CA VAL A 86 -5.33 13.25 -3.05
C VAL A 86 -6.66 13.38 -2.30
N THR A 87 -6.94 14.56 -1.73
CA THR A 87 -8.17 14.81 -0.96
C THR A 87 -9.44 14.64 -1.78
N THR A 88 -9.41 14.97 -3.07
CA THR A 88 -10.52 14.79 -4.00
C THR A 88 -10.81 13.30 -4.21
N LEU A 89 -9.78 12.47 -4.35
CA LEU A 89 -9.91 11.02 -4.42
C LEU A 89 -10.57 10.44 -3.17
N VAL A 90 -10.12 10.87 -1.99
CA VAL A 90 -10.70 10.39 -0.71
C VAL A 90 -12.19 10.68 -0.63
N LYS A 91 -12.62 11.88 -1.01
CA LYS A 91 -14.04 12.25 -1.09
C LYS A 91 -14.80 11.39 -2.09
N ALA A 92 -14.21 11.09 -3.26
CA ALA A 92 -14.81 10.24 -4.27
C ALA A 92 -14.97 8.79 -3.78
N VAL A 93 -13.98 8.23 -3.10
CA VAL A 93 -14.01 6.89 -2.50
C VAL A 93 -15.11 6.80 -1.44
N GLN A 94 -15.24 7.80 -0.57
CA GLN A 94 -16.30 7.87 0.44
C GLN A 94 -17.68 8.00 -0.20
N ALA A 95 -17.85 8.86 -1.22
CA ALA A 95 -19.11 9.02 -1.95
C ALA A 95 -19.53 7.73 -2.67
N ALA A 96 -18.57 6.94 -3.17
CA ALA A 96 -18.82 5.64 -3.77
C ALA A 96 -19.12 4.53 -2.74
N GLY A 97 -18.73 4.73 -1.46
CA GLY A 97 -18.83 3.74 -0.40
C GLY A 97 -17.80 2.60 -0.54
N LEU A 98 -16.63 2.90 -1.12
CA LEU A 98 -15.55 1.93 -1.33
C LEU A 98 -14.46 1.99 -0.24
N ASP A 99 -14.59 2.87 0.73
CA ASP A 99 -13.67 3.04 1.86
C ASP A 99 -13.54 1.76 2.68
N GLY A 100 -14.64 1.05 2.93
CA GLY A 100 -14.65 -0.27 3.56
C GLY A 100 -13.86 -1.30 2.75
N THR A 101 -14.18 -1.46 1.47
CA THR A 101 -13.53 -2.43 0.57
C THR A 101 -12.02 -2.17 0.43
N LEU A 102 -11.62 -0.91 0.29
CA LEU A 102 -10.20 -0.53 0.22
C LEU A 102 -9.47 -0.56 1.57
N SER A 103 -10.20 -0.77 2.66
CA SER A 103 -9.65 -0.98 4.01
C SER A 103 -9.53 -2.45 4.38
N GLU A 104 -10.14 -3.35 3.60
CA GLU A 104 -10.05 -4.79 3.80
C GLU A 104 -8.63 -5.31 3.61
N ALA A 105 -8.38 -6.51 4.12
CA ALA A 105 -7.10 -7.19 3.96
C ALA A 105 -6.89 -7.57 2.49
N GLY A 106 -6.12 -6.71 1.75
CA GLY A 106 -5.69 -6.99 0.38
C GLY A 106 -4.52 -7.96 0.35
N PRO A 107 -3.77 -8.12 -0.71
CA PRO A 107 -3.02 -6.97 -1.25
C PRO A 107 -3.72 -6.26 -2.40
N TYR A 108 -3.69 -4.94 -2.37
CA TYR A 108 -4.19 -4.09 -3.45
C TYR A 108 -3.09 -3.16 -3.96
N THR A 109 -3.15 -2.82 -5.25
CA THR A 109 -2.39 -1.71 -5.83
C THR A 109 -3.37 -0.65 -6.29
N VAL A 110 -3.21 0.57 -5.80
CA VAL A 110 -4.09 1.70 -6.11
C VAL A 110 -3.32 2.77 -6.86
N PHE A 111 -3.83 3.17 -8.01
CA PHE A 111 -3.36 4.35 -8.72
C PHE A 111 -4.16 5.57 -8.28
N ALA A 112 -3.55 6.43 -7.47
CA ALA A 112 -4.20 7.56 -6.82
C ALA A 112 -3.96 8.85 -7.63
N PRO A 113 -4.96 9.38 -8.35
CA PRO A 113 -4.82 10.65 -9.04
C PRO A 113 -4.77 11.82 -8.06
N THR A 114 -3.88 12.78 -8.35
CA THR A 114 -3.77 14.02 -7.58
C THR A 114 -4.99 14.93 -7.78
N ASN A 115 -5.18 15.91 -6.89
CA ASN A 115 -6.21 16.93 -7.08
C ASN A 115 -6.06 17.65 -8.43
N ALA A 116 -4.81 17.95 -8.84
CA ALA A 116 -4.51 18.53 -10.14
C ALA A 116 -4.91 17.62 -11.32
N ALA A 117 -4.87 16.29 -11.13
CA ALA A 117 -5.36 15.33 -12.12
C ALA A 117 -6.88 15.47 -12.34
N PHE A 118 -7.64 15.70 -11.29
CA PHE A 118 -9.07 15.93 -11.38
C PHE A 118 -9.40 17.28 -12.03
N ASP A 119 -8.55 18.30 -11.85
CA ASP A 119 -8.73 19.62 -12.48
C ASP A 119 -8.54 19.56 -14.01
N LYS A 120 -7.80 18.57 -14.51
CA LYS A 120 -7.64 18.30 -15.95
C LYS A 120 -8.91 17.70 -16.59
N LEU A 121 -9.85 17.19 -15.81
CA LEU A 121 -11.10 16.66 -16.34
C LEU A 121 -11.99 17.78 -16.87
N PRO A 122 -12.86 17.48 -17.86
CA PRO A 122 -13.84 18.44 -18.35
C PRO A 122 -14.66 19.03 -17.21
N LYS A 123 -14.92 20.36 -17.29
CA LYS A 123 -15.70 21.06 -16.25
C LYS A 123 -17.04 20.36 -16.03
N GLY A 124 -17.31 19.99 -14.79
CA GLY A 124 -18.55 19.30 -14.42
C GLY A 124 -18.48 17.76 -14.48
N ALA A 125 -17.45 17.17 -15.07
CA ALA A 125 -17.32 15.69 -15.11
C ALA A 125 -17.21 15.11 -13.71
N LEU A 126 -16.33 15.66 -12.86
CA LEU A 126 -16.20 15.25 -11.47
C LEU A 126 -17.50 15.46 -10.68
N ALA A 127 -18.11 16.66 -10.81
CA ALA A 127 -19.37 16.96 -10.14
C ALA A 127 -20.53 16.06 -10.65
N GLY A 128 -20.51 15.69 -11.92
CA GLY A 128 -21.45 14.71 -12.49
C GLY A 128 -21.25 13.32 -11.92
N LEU A 129 -20.00 12.87 -11.77
CA LEU A 129 -19.67 11.55 -11.21
C LEU A 129 -19.98 11.47 -9.70
N MET A 130 -19.86 12.57 -8.97
CA MET A 130 -20.16 12.61 -7.53
C MET A 130 -21.65 12.68 -7.19
N LYS A 131 -22.53 12.80 -8.19
CA LYS A 131 -23.99 12.76 -7.98
C LYS A 131 -24.43 11.35 -7.54
N PRO A 132 -25.45 11.25 -6.69
CA PRO A 132 -26.01 9.97 -6.26
C PRO A 132 -26.44 9.05 -7.42
N GLU A 133 -26.96 9.66 -8.49
CA GLU A 133 -27.39 8.98 -9.72
C GLU A 133 -26.23 8.36 -10.51
N SER A 134 -25.02 8.88 -10.33
CA SER A 134 -23.81 8.42 -11.00
C SER A 134 -22.90 7.55 -10.12
N LYS A 135 -23.39 7.12 -8.98
CA LYS A 135 -22.61 6.35 -8.00
C LYS A 135 -22.00 5.08 -8.61
N GLU A 136 -22.73 4.38 -9.47
CA GLU A 136 -22.22 3.18 -10.14
C GLU A 136 -21.09 3.52 -11.13
N LYS A 137 -21.22 4.63 -11.87
CA LYS A 137 -20.16 5.10 -12.77
C LYS A 137 -18.92 5.52 -11.99
N LEU A 138 -19.10 6.23 -10.87
CA LEU A 138 -18.01 6.61 -9.97
C LEU A 138 -17.31 5.36 -9.41
N LYS A 139 -18.08 4.37 -8.99
CA LYS A 139 -17.56 3.08 -8.53
C LYS A 139 -16.76 2.37 -9.62
N GLY A 140 -17.28 2.32 -10.85
CA GLY A 140 -16.56 1.77 -12.01
C GLY A 140 -15.24 2.46 -12.27
N VAL A 141 -15.22 3.81 -12.26
CA VAL A 141 -13.97 4.58 -12.41
C VAL A 141 -13.00 4.30 -11.27
N LEU A 142 -13.45 4.26 -10.02
CA LEU A 142 -12.58 4.00 -8.87
C LEU A 142 -12.02 2.57 -8.87
N THR A 143 -12.83 1.56 -9.23
CA THR A 143 -12.36 0.17 -9.35
C THR A 143 -11.42 -0.03 -10.54
N TYR A 144 -11.50 0.83 -11.56
CA TYR A 144 -10.55 0.89 -12.67
C TYR A 144 -9.16 1.38 -12.24
N HIS A 145 -9.07 2.13 -11.14
CA HIS A 145 -7.79 2.56 -10.53
C HIS A 145 -7.21 1.53 -9.57
N VAL A 146 -7.89 0.41 -9.33
CA VAL A 146 -7.48 -0.60 -8.35
C VAL A 146 -7.14 -1.91 -9.05
N ILE A 147 -6.01 -2.50 -8.67
CA ILE A 147 -5.59 -3.83 -9.11
C ILE A 147 -5.54 -4.76 -7.90
N ALA A 148 -6.04 -5.98 -8.06
CA ALA A 148 -5.84 -7.03 -7.08
C ALA A 148 -4.39 -7.54 -7.17
N GLY A 149 -3.66 -7.44 -6.07
CA GLY A 149 -2.25 -7.80 -5.99
C GLY A 149 -1.37 -6.63 -5.57
N ARG A 150 -0.18 -6.95 -5.08
CA ARG A 150 0.83 -5.97 -4.69
C ARG A 150 1.84 -5.82 -5.83
N LEU A 151 1.85 -4.67 -6.47
CA LEU A 151 2.78 -4.32 -7.53
C LEU A 151 3.62 -3.12 -7.09
N LEU A 152 4.91 -3.26 -7.09
CA LEU A 152 5.86 -2.18 -6.90
C LEU A 152 6.26 -1.60 -8.26
N ALA A 153 6.85 -0.41 -8.28
CA ALA A 153 7.30 0.22 -9.52
C ALA A 153 8.31 -0.67 -10.29
N GLN A 154 9.11 -1.44 -9.59
CA GLN A 154 10.06 -2.41 -10.17
C GLN A 154 9.38 -3.61 -10.85
N ASP A 155 8.14 -3.91 -10.47
CA ASP A 155 7.36 -5.03 -11.03
C ASP A 155 6.61 -4.61 -12.30
N LEU A 156 6.54 -3.29 -12.55
CA LEU A 156 5.86 -2.70 -13.70
C LEU A 156 6.81 -2.67 -14.90
N LYS A 157 6.48 -3.42 -15.94
CA LYS A 157 7.29 -3.55 -17.16
C LYS A 157 6.65 -2.81 -18.33
N ASP A 158 7.49 -2.31 -19.22
CA ASP A 158 7.01 -1.68 -20.45
C ASP A 158 6.19 -2.65 -21.30
N GLY A 159 5.04 -2.17 -21.80
CA GLY A 159 4.10 -2.97 -22.59
C GLY A 159 3.25 -3.95 -21.79
N GLN A 160 3.40 -4.03 -20.46
CA GLN A 160 2.60 -4.92 -19.61
C GLN A 160 1.14 -4.46 -19.57
N GLU A 161 0.22 -5.42 -19.66
CA GLU A 161 -1.20 -5.21 -19.40
C GLU A 161 -1.57 -5.73 -18.01
N LEU A 162 -2.28 -4.91 -17.26
CA LEU A 162 -2.75 -5.23 -15.92
C LEU A 162 -4.27 -5.21 -15.90
N THR A 163 -4.87 -6.23 -15.32
CA THR A 163 -6.33 -6.31 -15.15
C THR A 163 -6.74 -5.61 -13.86
N THR A 164 -7.62 -4.65 -13.97
CA THR A 164 -8.16 -3.90 -12.83
C THR A 164 -9.31 -4.65 -12.15
N VAL A 165 -9.69 -4.22 -10.96
CA VAL A 165 -10.85 -4.76 -10.23
C VAL A 165 -12.15 -4.54 -11.01
N ASN A 166 -12.19 -3.53 -11.87
CA ASN A 166 -13.32 -3.30 -12.79
C ASN A 166 -13.42 -4.35 -13.92
N GLY A 167 -12.39 -5.20 -14.10
CA GLY A 167 -12.32 -6.18 -15.19
C GLY A 167 -11.63 -5.66 -16.45
N GLU A 168 -11.50 -4.36 -16.61
CA GLU A 168 -10.83 -3.71 -17.73
C GLU A 168 -9.31 -3.78 -17.61
N LYS A 169 -8.62 -3.66 -18.75
CA LYS A 169 -7.15 -3.65 -18.78
C LYS A 169 -6.59 -2.23 -18.82
N ILE A 170 -5.48 -2.05 -18.13
CA ILE A 170 -4.64 -0.87 -18.24
C ILE A 170 -3.27 -1.27 -18.78
N LYS A 171 -2.66 -0.38 -19.55
CA LYS A 171 -1.34 -0.62 -20.14
C LYS A 171 -0.28 0.14 -19.36
N VAL A 172 0.79 -0.57 -19.02
CA VAL A 172 2.00 0.01 -18.42
C VAL A 172 2.95 0.42 -19.54
N SER A 173 3.54 1.58 -19.43
CA SER A 173 4.63 2.04 -20.28
C SER A 173 5.77 2.55 -19.43
N VAL A 174 7.00 2.21 -19.77
CA VAL A 174 8.18 2.69 -19.04
C VAL A 174 9.08 3.42 -20.03
N LYS A 175 9.23 4.74 -19.84
CA LYS A 175 10.07 5.59 -20.69
C LYS A 175 11.02 6.41 -19.80
N ASP A 176 12.29 6.39 -20.12
CA ASP A 176 13.32 7.17 -19.41
C ASP A 176 13.30 6.95 -17.89
N GLY A 177 13.01 5.72 -17.45
CA GLY A 177 12.88 5.35 -16.04
C GLY A 177 11.60 5.83 -15.35
N LYS A 178 10.68 6.45 -16.10
CA LYS A 178 9.37 6.88 -15.60
C LYS A 178 8.31 5.87 -15.99
N VAL A 179 7.51 5.48 -15.01
CA VAL A 179 6.35 4.61 -15.22
C VAL A 179 5.15 5.45 -15.61
N MET A 180 4.46 5.02 -16.64
CA MET A 180 3.19 5.57 -17.09
C MET A 180 2.14 4.46 -17.10
N ILE A 181 0.93 4.80 -16.72
CA ILE A 181 -0.23 3.92 -16.76
C ILE A 181 -1.23 4.53 -17.75
N ASN A 182 -1.45 3.88 -18.88
CA ASN A 182 -2.15 4.46 -20.02
C ASN A 182 -1.50 5.81 -20.42
N ASN A 183 -2.17 6.93 -20.08
CA ASN A 183 -1.73 8.30 -20.32
C ASN A 183 -1.41 9.09 -19.04
N ALA A 184 -1.32 8.42 -17.90
CA ALA A 184 -1.00 9.03 -16.61
C ALA A 184 0.44 8.71 -16.21
N ASN A 185 1.22 9.72 -15.81
CA ASN A 185 2.55 9.51 -15.27
C ASN A 185 2.48 9.19 -13.78
N VAL A 186 3.32 8.29 -13.31
CA VAL A 186 3.51 8.03 -11.89
C VAL A 186 4.45 9.10 -11.32
N GLU A 187 3.91 9.97 -10.47
CA GLU A 187 4.67 11.03 -9.80
C GLU A 187 5.39 10.50 -8.55
N THR A 188 4.67 9.74 -7.73
CA THR A 188 5.24 9.13 -6.52
C THR A 188 4.91 7.64 -6.52
N PRO A 189 5.90 6.79 -6.80
CA PRO A 189 5.72 5.34 -6.75
C PRO A 189 5.86 4.80 -5.32
N ASP A 190 5.42 3.56 -5.11
CA ASP A 190 5.74 2.72 -3.96
C ASP A 190 5.36 3.32 -2.60
N VAL A 191 4.21 3.97 -2.50
CA VAL A 191 3.64 4.35 -1.20
C VAL A 191 3.09 3.09 -0.53
N ILE A 192 3.89 2.50 0.35
CA ILE A 192 3.58 1.22 0.99
C ILE A 192 2.59 1.43 2.14
N SER A 193 1.56 0.58 2.15
CA SER A 193 0.52 0.52 3.17
C SER A 193 0.39 -0.91 3.71
N SER A 194 -0.30 -1.10 4.82
CA SER A 194 -0.48 -2.42 5.46
C SER A 194 -1.24 -3.41 4.56
N ASN A 195 -2.17 -2.94 3.76
CA ASN A 195 -3.00 -3.76 2.88
C ASN A 195 -2.70 -3.55 1.39
N GLY A 196 -1.58 -2.91 1.02
CA GLY A 196 -1.20 -2.78 -0.38
C GLY A 196 -0.21 -1.66 -0.68
N VAL A 197 -0.19 -1.21 -1.92
CA VAL A 197 0.70 -0.16 -2.43
C VAL A 197 -0.13 0.88 -3.16
N THR A 198 0.25 2.13 -3.03
CA THR A 198 -0.35 3.25 -3.78
C THR A 198 0.70 3.90 -4.66
N HIS A 199 0.35 4.16 -5.91
CA HIS A 199 1.14 4.97 -6.84
C HIS A 199 0.37 6.24 -7.14
N ILE A 200 0.97 7.39 -6.87
CA ILE A 200 0.35 8.69 -7.15
C ILE A 200 0.57 9.04 -8.60
N ILE A 201 -0.50 9.39 -9.31
CA ILE A 201 -0.51 9.68 -10.74
C ILE A 201 -1.02 11.10 -11.03
N ASP A 202 -0.54 11.68 -12.14
CA ASP A 202 -0.82 13.05 -12.59
C ASP A 202 -2.09 13.19 -13.44
N ASN A 203 -2.76 12.08 -13.74
CA ASN A 203 -3.97 12.08 -14.56
C ASN A 203 -4.96 11.01 -14.05
N VAL A 204 -6.26 11.24 -14.32
CA VAL A 204 -7.32 10.28 -13.96
C VAL A 204 -7.43 9.23 -15.05
N LEU A 205 -7.43 7.96 -14.66
CA LEU A 205 -7.69 6.85 -15.57
C LEU A 205 -9.19 6.75 -15.81
N LEU A 206 -9.60 6.85 -17.04
CA LEU A 206 -10.99 6.65 -17.44
C LEU A 206 -11.09 5.30 -18.16
N PRO A 207 -12.06 4.45 -17.79
CA PRO A 207 -12.34 3.25 -18.58
C PRO A 207 -12.75 3.65 -19.99
N PRO A 208 -12.49 2.81 -21.00
CA PRO A 208 -12.99 3.05 -22.34
C PRO A 208 -14.51 3.19 -22.29
N ALA A 209 -15.04 4.15 -23.04
CA ALA A 209 -16.49 4.30 -23.16
C ALA A 209 -17.06 3.09 -23.92
N GLU A 210 -18.00 2.39 -23.30
CA GLU A 210 -18.80 1.37 -23.97
C GLU A 210 -19.70 1.99 -25.04
#